data_90bfab6a3e70c0648a54fd70d7c23359
#
_entry.id   90bfab6a3e70c0648a54fd70d7c23359
#
_cell.length_a   1.000
_cell.length_b   1.000
_cell.length_c   1.000
_cell.angle_alpha   90.00
_cell.angle_beta   90.00
_cell.angle_gamma   90.00
#
_symmetry.space_group_name_H-M   'P 1'
#
loop_
_entity.id
_entity.type
_entity.pdbx_description
1 polymer ?
#
loop_
_entity_poly.entity_id
_entity_poly.type
_entity_poly.pdbx_seq_one_letter_code
_entity_poly.pdbx_strand_id
1 'polypeptide(L)'
;MNFFKVWLVVGIFFLSNFFVPVAFSGTPSPEGAEVYIISPKDGDTVGRNFTVRFGLKGMGVAPAGVDKAKTGHHHLMIDGKKLPPMDKPMNKEVVKHFGGGQTEVTLSLAPGKHTLQLILGDKAHVPHDPPVVSKSITITVK
;
A
#
# COMPACT_ATOMS: atom_id res chain seq x y z
N MET A 1 -29.67 -73.85 6.36
CA MET A 1 -29.16 -72.89 7.33
C MET A 1 -28.31 -71.88 6.51
N ASN A 2 -28.95 -70.78 6.08
CA ASN A 2 -28.34 -69.83 5.17
C ASN A 2 -27.64 -68.74 5.96
N PHE A 3 -26.30 -68.62 5.81
CA PHE A 3 -25.51 -67.52 6.38
C PHE A 3 -25.52 -66.36 5.41
N PHE A 4 -26.25 -65.30 5.75
CA PHE A 4 -26.15 -63.97 5.09
C PHE A 4 -24.83 -63.29 5.49
N LYS A 5 -23.90 -63.15 4.54
CA LYS A 5 -22.71 -62.31 4.71
C LYS A 5 -23.11 -60.87 4.46
N VAL A 6 -23.13 -60.06 5.52
CA VAL A 6 -23.27 -58.62 5.44
C VAL A 6 -21.90 -57.99 5.10
N TRP A 7 -21.77 -57.38 3.94
CA TRP A 7 -20.59 -56.61 3.59
C TRP A 7 -20.78 -55.19 4.12
N LEU A 8 -19.94 -54.82 5.09
CA LEU A 8 -19.86 -53.44 5.59
C LEU A 8 -18.99 -52.63 4.62
N VAL A 9 -19.61 -51.78 3.81
CA VAL A 9 -18.88 -50.82 2.95
C VAL A 9 -18.54 -49.61 3.80
N VAL A 10 -17.27 -49.49 4.22
CA VAL A 10 -16.74 -48.31 4.87
C VAL A 10 -16.42 -47.29 3.78
N GLY A 11 -17.30 -46.34 3.61
CA GLY A 11 -17.07 -45.19 2.73
C GLY A 11 -16.03 -44.24 3.33
N ILE A 12 -14.82 -44.19 2.78
CA ILE A 12 -13.80 -43.22 3.14
C ILE A 12 -14.18 -41.91 2.45
N PHE A 13 -14.69 -40.94 3.23
CA PHE A 13 -14.90 -39.59 2.77
C PHE A 13 -13.52 -38.88 2.73
N PHE A 14 -12.97 -38.71 1.53
CA PHE A 14 -11.86 -37.81 1.31
C PHE A 14 -12.39 -36.37 1.39
N LEU A 15 -12.12 -35.71 2.51
CA LEU A 15 -12.27 -34.25 2.60
C LEU A 15 -11.17 -33.57 1.73
N SER A 16 -11.51 -33.29 0.49
CA SER A 16 -10.66 -32.48 -0.37
C SER A 16 -10.64 -31.04 0.19
N ASN A 17 -9.56 -30.65 0.86
CA ASN A 17 -9.31 -29.26 1.20
C ASN A 17 -9.09 -28.47 -0.11
N PHE A 18 -10.13 -27.81 -0.61
CA PHE A 18 -10.00 -26.83 -1.66
C PHE A 18 -9.27 -25.61 -1.09
N PHE A 19 -7.98 -25.50 -1.38
CA PHE A 19 -7.23 -24.27 -1.16
C PHE A 19 -7.72 -23.26 -2.20
N VAL A 20 -8.62 -22.37 -1.78
CA VAL A 20 -9.03 -21.24 -2.62
C VAL A 20 -7.89 -20.22 -2.54
N PRO A 21 -7.14 -19.97 -3.62
CA PRO A 21 -6.11 -18.93 -3.60
C PRO A 21 -6.80 -17.60 -3.35
N VAL A 22 -6.37 -16.89 -2.30
CA VAL A 22 -6.77 -15.49 -2.09
C VAL A 22 -6.11 -14.69 -3.21
N ALA A 23 -6.91 -14.22 -4.15
CA ALA A 23 -6.42 -13.33 -5.19
C ALA A 23 -6.14 -11.96 -4.55
N PHE A 24 -4.87 -11.64 -4.33
CA PHE A 24 -4.45 -10.30 -4.00
C PHE A 24 -4.66 -9.40 -5.22
N SER A 25 -5.25 -8.22 -5.04
CA SER A 25 -5.55 -7.32 -6.15
C SER A 25 -4.38 -6.39 -6.50
N GLY A 26 -3.40 -6.25 -5.63
CA GLY A 26 -2.22 -5.42 -5.82
C GLY A 26 -1.11 -6.10 -6.64
N THR A 27 -0.31 -5.27 -7.33
CA THR A 27 0.91 -5.75 -8.00
C THR A 27 1.96 -6.17 -6.96
N PRO A 28 2.71 -7.28 -7.15
CA PRO A 28 3.72 -7.70 -6.19
C PRO A 28 4.81 -6.65 -5.97
N SER A 29 5.20 -6.43 -4.71
CA SER A 29 6.38 -5.66 -4.35
C SER A 29 7.55 -6.60 -4.05
N PRO A 30 8.80 -6.23 -4.41
CA PRO A 30 9.98 -7.01 -4.06
C PRO A 30 10.27 -6.90 -2.57
N GLU A 31 10.93 -7.93 -2.03
CA GLU A 31 11.44 -7.91 -0.67
C GLU A 31 12.41 -6.73 -0.47
N GLY A 32 12.29 -6.04 0.67
CA GLY A 32 13.10 -4.86 0.99
C GLY A 32 12.69 -3.58 0.24
N ALA A 33 11.57 -3.58 -0.49
CA ALA A 33 11.00 -2.36 -1.03
C ALA A 33 10.60 -1.40 0.10
N GLU A 34 11.02 -0.14 -0.01
CA GLU A 34 10.79 0.86 1.02
C GLU A 34 10.45 2.21 0.38
N VAL A 35 9.37 2.83 0.84
CA VAL A 35 9.03 4.23 0.56
C VAL A 35 9.22 5.05 1.83
N TYR A 36 9.78 6.25 1.74
CA TYR A 36 10.07 7.08 2.90
C TYR A 36 10.04 8.58 2.57
N ILE A 37 9.83 9.41 3.59
CA ILE A 37 9.92 10.87 3.45
C ILE A 37 11.37 11.28 3.70
N ILE A 38 12.01 11.91 2.68
CA ILE A 38 13.37 12.41 2.76
C ILE A 38 13.39 13.68 3.62
N SER A 39 12.45 14.60 3.35
CA SER A 39 12.25 15.85 4.10
C SER A 39 10.79 16.28 4.01
N PRO A 40 10.23 16.92 5.05
CA PRO A 40 10.83 17.15 6.38
C PRO A 40 11.05 15.85 7.15
N LYS A 41 11.76 15.93 8.29
CA LYS A 41 11.92 14.81 9.22
C LYS A 41 10.82 14.81 10.27
N ASP A 42 10.66 13.67 10.94
CA ASP A 42 9.75 13.56 12.09
C ASP A 42 10.16 14.54 13.19
N GLY A 43 9.19 15.31 13.70
CA GLY A 43 9.41 16.35 14.69
C GLY A 43 9.81 17.72 14.15
N ASP A 44 10.05 17.86 12.85
CA ASP A 44 10.46 19.14 12.26
C ASP A 44 9.40 20.22 12.41
N THR A 45 9.89 21.47 12.51
CA THR A 45 9.06 22.67 12.39
C THR A 45 9.31 23.31 11.04
N VAL A 46 8.24 23.58 10.29
CA VAL A 46 8.29 24.16 8.93
C VAL A 46 7.42 25.40 8.83
N GLY A 47 7.66 26.21 7.80
CA GLY A 47 6.76 27.30 7.44
C GLY A 47 5.49 26.78 6.74
N ARG A 48 4.51 27.66 6.53
CA ARG A 48 3.23 27.30 5.89
C ARG A 48 3.40 26.69 4.50
N ASN A 49 4.38 27.16 3.75
CA ASN A 49 4.75 26.61 2.45
C ASN A 49 6.07 25.86 2.60
N PHE A 50 6.06 24.57 2.35
CA PHE A 50 7.23 23.72 2.48
C PHE A 50 7.20 22.57 1.45
N THR A 51 8.38 22.07 1.10
CA THR A 51 8.51 20.98 0.14
C THR A 51 8.68 19.64 0.86
N VAL A 52 7.84 18.67 0.52
CA VAL A 52 7.98 17.27 0.94
C VAL A 52 8.67 16.51 -0.19
N ARG A 53 9.80 15.84 0.12
CA ARG A 53 10.55 15.00 -0.82
C ARG A 53 10.38 13.54 -0.48
N PHE A 54 10.15 12.73 -1.50
CA PHE A 54 9.85 11.31 -1.41
C PHE A 54 11.06 10.47 -1.80
N GLY A 55 11.34 9.42 -1.03
CA GLY A 55 12.35 8.42 -1.33
C GLY A 55 11.72 7.07 -1.63
N LEU A 56 12.33 6.32 -2.54
CA LEU A 56 11.95 4.97 -2.89
C LEU A 56 13.21 4.11 -3.05
N LYS A 57 13.21 2.93 -2.41
CA LYS A 57 14.30 1.95 -2.48
C LYS A 57 13.75 0.61 -2.92
N GLY A 58 14.53 -0.13 -3.72
CA GLY A 58 14.17 -1.47 -4.19
C GLY A 58 13.14 -1.51 -5.32
N MET A 59 12.57 -0.35 -5.69
CA MET A 59 11.62 -0.20 -6.80
C MET A 59 11.92 1.08 -7.60
N GLY A 60 11.35 1.17 -8.80
CA GLY A 60 11.39 2.36 -9.63
C GLY A 60 10.11 3.20 -9.54
N VAL A 61 10.22 4.50 -9.79
CA VAL A 61 9.05 5.37 -9.97
C VAL A 61 8.58 5.27 -11.43
N ALA A 62 7.28 5.07 -11.63
CA ALA A 62 6.65 5.12 -12.94
C ALA A 62 5.31 5.87 -12.85
N PRO A 63 4.90 6.58 -13.91
CA PRO A 63 3.59 7.22 -13.95
C PRO A 63 2.45 6.21 -13.80
N ALA A 64 1.29 6.69 -13.33
CA ALA A 64 0.05 5.91 -13.33
C ALA A 64 -0.27 5.38 -14.74
N GLY A 65 -0.80 4.16 -14.80
CA GLY A 65 -1.11 3.48 -16.08
C GLY A 65 0.08 2.76 -16.72
N VAL A 66 1.33 2.99 -16.27
CA VAL A 66 2.51 2.29 -16.79
C VAL A 66 2.61 0.90 -16.16
N ASP A 67 2.46 -0.13 -16.99
CA ASP A 67 2.59 -1.53 -16.59
C ASP A 67 4.04 -2.01 -16.70
N LYS A 68 4.80 -1.78 -15.63
CA LYS A 68 6.19 -2.22 -15.52
C LYS A 68 6.43 -2.86 -14.17
N ALA A 69 6.99 -4.05 -14.16
CA ALA A 69 7.31 -4.78 -12.94
C ALA A 69 8.23 -3.96 -12.02
N LYS A 70 8.02 -4.06 -10.71
CA LYS A 70 8.81 -3.37 -9.67
C LYS A 70 8.79 -1.85 -9.81
N THR A 71 7.69 -1.28 -10.27
CA THR A 71 7.50 0.17 -10.33
C THR A 71 6.16 0.58 -9.73
N GLY A 72 6.08 1.84 -9.31
CA GLY A 72 4.86 2.44 -8.79
C GLY A 72 4.99 3.96 -8.72
N HIS A 73 3.95 4.61 -8.21
CA HIS A 73 3.95 6.05 -8.00
C HIS A 73 3.47 6.40 -6.58
N HIS A 74 3.90 7.57 -6.13
CA HIS A 74 3.67 7.99 -4.76
C HIS A 74 2.24 8.48 -4.54
N HIS A 75 1.73 8.20 -3.34
CA HIS A 75 0.54 8.80 -2.77
C HIS A 75 0.90 9.32 -1.38
N LEU A 76 0.46 10.53 -1.04
CA LEU A 76 0.71 11.16 0.26
C LEU A 76 -0.60 11.30 1.04
N MET A 77 -0.64 10.69 2.19
CA MET A 77 -1.70 10.89 3.16
C MET A 77 -1.31 12.03 4.11
N ILE A 78 -2.19 13.02 4.27
CA ILE A 78 -2.02 14.16 5.17
C ILE A 78 -3.12 14.07 6.24
N ASP A 79 -2.73 14.09 7.51
CA ASP A 79 -3.63 14.01 8.67
C ASP A 79 -4.56 12.80 8.68
N GLY A 80 -4.16 11.72 7.98
CA GLY A 80 -4.95 10.50 7.90
C GLY A 80 -4.91 9.70 9.20
N LYS A 81 -6.08 9.29 9.69
CA LYS A 81 -6.21 8.48 10.92
C LYS A 81 -6.06 6.98 10.67
N LYS A 82 -6.32 6.54 9.45
CA LYS A 82 -6.26 5.13 9.02
C LYS A 82 -5.71 5.05 7.61
N LEU A 83 -4.94 4.01 7.35
CA LEU A 83 -4.54 3.68 5.98
C LEU A 83 -5.77 3.36 5.11
N PRO A 84 -5.73 3.69 3.82
CA PRO A 84 -6.79 3.26 2.90
C PRO A 84 -6.81 1.73 2.77
N PRO A 85 -7.90 1.15 2.25
CA PRO A 85 -7.91 -0.27 1.90
C PRO A 85 -6.74 -0.63 0.98
N MET A 86 -6.08 -1.77 1.24
CA MET A 86 -4.88 -2.19 0.51
C MET A 86 -5.19 -3.07 -0.72
N ASP A 87 -6.44 -3.43 -0.91
CA ASP A 87 -6.92 -4.36 -1.93
C ASP A 87 -7.68 -3.71 -3.10
N LYS A 88 -7.70 -2.37 -3.14
CA LYS A 88 -8.41 -1.59 -4.16
C LYS A 88 -7.80 -0.22 -4.39
N PRO A 89 -8.14 0.48 -5.49
CA PRO A 89 -7.62 1.81 -5.77
C PRO A 89 -7.85 2.80 -4.63
N MET A 90 -6.80 3.56 -4.30
CA MET A 90 -6.85 4.56 -3.24
C MET A 90 -7.74 5.75 -3.62
N ASN A 91 -8.60 6.17 -2.69
CA ASN A 91 -9.48 7.32 -2.89
C ASN A 91 -8.68 8.64 -2.84
N LYS A 92 -8.87 9.50 -3.84
CA LYS A 92 -8.25 10.83 -3.94
C LYS A 92 -8.64 11.80 -2.82
N GLU A 93 -9.74 11.54 -2.12
CA GLU A 93 -10.16 12.30 -0.94
C GLU A 93 -9.32 11.96 0.30
N VAL A 94 -8.71 10.77 0.32
CA VAL A 94 -7.91 10.28 1.45
C VAL A 94 -6.43 10.52 1.22
N VAL A 95 -5.96 10.44 -0.03
CA VAL A 95 -4.56 10.59 -0.39
C VAL A 95 -4.36 11.58 -1.54
N LYS A 96 -3.30 12.37 -1.46
CA LYS A 96 -2.83 13.18 -2.58
C LYS A 96 -2.05 12.29 -3.56
N HIS A 97 -2.44 12.31 -4.82
CA HIS A 97 -1.97 11.41 -5.86
C HIS A 97 -0.90 12.07 -6.74
N PHE A 98 0.19 11.36 -7.02
CA PHE A 98 1.34 11.81 -7.82
C PHE A 98 1.52 10.95 -9.08
N GLY A 99 0.45 10.84 -9.87
CA GLY A 99 0.36 9.96 -11.03
C GLY A 99 1.27 10.29 -12.20
N GLY A 100 1.93 11.44 -12.20
CA GLY A 100 2.95 11.77 -13.20
C GLY A 100 4.35 11.27 -12.84
N GLY A 101 4.52 10.56 -11.72
CA GLY A 101 5.81 10.09 -11.24
C GLY A 101 6.59 11.15 -10.47
N GLN A 102 5.92 12.16 -9.92
CA GLN A 102 6.55 13.18 -9.09
C GLN A 102 7.17 12.56 -7.83
N THR A 103 8.33 13.09 -7.44
CA THR A 103 9.08 12.67 -6.25
C THR A 103 9.15 13.74 -5.17
N GLU A 104 8.46 14.85 -5.38
CA GLU A 104 8.32 15.94 -4.40
C GLU A 104 7.03 16.72 -4.63
N VAL A 105 6.62 17.45 -3.61
CA VAL A 105 5.49 18.40 -3.69
C VAL A 105 5.70 19.57 -2.73
N THR A 106 5.32 20.76 -3.14
CA THR A 106 5.17 21.89 -2.22
C THR A 106 3.76 21.89 -1.66
N LEU A 107 3.65 21.83 -0.34
CA LEU A 107 2.39 21.89 0.40
C LEU A 107 2.23 23.28 1.01
N SER A 108 0.96 23.70 1.15
CA SER A 108 0.55 24.85 1.97
C SER A 108 -0.44 24.33 3.01
N LEU A 109 -0.04 24.33 4.28
CA LEU A 109 -0.87 23.84 5.39
C LEU A 109 -1.09 24.95 6.43
N ALA A 110 -2.19 24.85 7.16
CA ALA A 110 -2.48 25.74 8.28
C ALA A 110 -1.47 25.55 9.42
N PRO A 111 -1.21 26.57 10.27
CA PRO A 111 -0.42 26.36 11.47
C PRO A 111 -0.98 25.29 12.37
N GLY A 112 -0.11 24.45 12.94
CA GLY A 112 -0.48 23.35 13.82
C GLY A 112 0.33 22.09 13.55
N LYS A 113 -0.03 21.00 14.23
CA LYS A 113 0.57 19.68 14.03
C LYS A 113 -0.12 18.98 12.87
N HIS A 114 0.67 18.40 11.97
CA HIS A 114 0.21 17.61 10.84
C HIS A 114 0.97 16.30 10.76
N THR A 115 0.31 15.26 10.28
CA THR A 115 0.95 13.97 9.99
C THR A 115 1.07 13.77 8.49
N LEU A 116 2.19 13.17 8.06
CA LEU A 116 2.48 12.86 6.68
C LEU A 116 2.89 11.39 6.57
N GLN A 117 2.32 10.66 5.60
CA GLN A 117 2.65 9.26 5.36
C GLN A 117 2.57 8.94 3.86
N LEU A 118 3.55 8.22 3.33
CA LEU A 118 3.59 7.80 1.93
C LEU A 118 3.08 6.38 1.76
N ILE A 119 2.39 6.15 0.65
CA ILE A 119 1.95 4.85 0.18
C ILE A 119 2.33 4.75 -1.30
N LEU A 120 2.97 3.65 -1.71
CA LEU A 120 3.25 3.40 -3.11
C LEU A 120 2.09 2.65 -3.74
N GLY A 121 1.56 3.19 -4.83
CA GLY A 121 0.50 2.57 -5.63
C GLY A 121 1.03 2.06 -6.97
N ASP A 122 0.42 1.00 -7.46
CA ASP A 122 0.69 0.41 -8.77
C ASP A 122 0.03 1.23 -9.92
N LYS A 123 0.12 0.74 -11.15
CA LYS A 123 -0.47 1.36 -12.34
C LYS A 123 -1.95 1.74 -12.20
N ALA A 124 -2.71 1.03 -11.37
CA ALA A 124 -4.14 1.21 -11.14
C ALA A 124 -4.45 1.90 -9.79
N HIS A 125 -3.45 2.51 -9.14
CA HIS A 125 -3.55 3.16 -7.81
C HIS A 125 -3.85 2.19 -6.67
N VAL A 126 -3.70 0.89 -6.88
CA VAL A 126 -3.82 -0.11 -5.83
C VAL A 126 -2.49 -0.20 -5.08
N PRO A 127 -2.47 -0.19 -3.73
CA PRO A 127 -1.25 -0.47 -2.98
C PRO A 127 -0.64 -1.81 -3.41
N HIS A 128 0.69 -1.90 -3.43
CA HIS A 128 1.39 -3.13 -3.75
C HIS A 128 1.13 -4.23 -2.70
N ASP A 129 1.43 -5.47 -3.04
CA ASP A 129 1.35 -6.61 -2.12
C ASP A 129 2.71 -7.35 -2.05
N PRO A 130 3.36 -7.37 -0.87
CA PRO A 130 3.06 -6.64 0.37
C PRO A 130 3.01 -5.12 0.20
N PRO A 131 2.21 -4.39 1.02
CA PRO A 131 2.09 -2.94 0.92
C PRO A 131 3.42 -2.22 1.19
N VAL A 132 3.78 -1.28 0.32
CA VAL A 132 4.95 -0.41 0.48
C VAL A 132 4.49 0.93 1.06
N VAL A 133 4.60 1.07 2.39
CA VAL A 133 4.07 2.19 3.18
C VAL A 133 5.16 2.74 4.07
N SER A 134 5.30 4.06 4.14
CA SER A 134 6.28 4.70 5.01
C SER A 134 5.85 4.71 6.48
N LYS A 135 6.79 5.00 7.36
CA LYS A 135 6.43 5.49 8.70
C LYS A 135 5.63 6.78 8.55
N SER A 136 4.67 7.00 9.45
CA SER A 136 4.01 8.29 9.61
C SER A 136 4.96 9.22 10.35
N ILE A 137 5.17 10.43 9.85
CA ILE A 137 5.91 11.49 10.54
C ILE A 137 4.95 12.57 11.02
N THR A 138 5.32 13.26 12.10
CA THR A 138 4.59 14.43 12.60
C THR A 138 5.45 15.67 12.44
N ILE A 139 4.88 16.72 11.87
CA ILE A 139 5.52 18.03 11.71
C ILE A 139 4.71 19.12 12.41
N THR A 140 5.34 20.23 12.71
CA THR A 140 4.67 21.45 13.21
C THR A 140 4.79 22.55 12.18
N VAL A 141 3.66 23.07 11.70
CA VAL A 141 3.58 24.23 10.79
C VAL A 141 3.43 25.51 11.62
N LYS A 142 4.24 26.54 11.30
CA LYS A 142 4.20 27.89 11.91
C LYS A 142 3.65 28.95 10.98
#